data_632d4a1591296db452dcd0694a940894
#
_entry.id   632d4a1591296db452dcd0694a940894
#
_cell.length_a   1.000
_cell.length_b   1.000
_cell.length_c   1.000
_cell.angle_alpha   90.00
_cell.angle_beta   90.00
_cell.angle_gamma   90.00
#
_symmetry.space_group_name_H-M   'P 1'
#
loop_
_entity.id
_entity.type
_entity.pdbx_description
1 polymer ?
#
loop_
_entity_poly.entity_id
_entity_poly.type
_entity_poly.pdbx_seq_one_letter_code
_entity_poly.pdbx_strand_id
1 'polypeptide(L)'
;MSRIYLITLAFIVLYPTITFSAEIVNPQQVYTYEEMTRDLSLLKEKYPEELEVISIGSTTFGRDIPTVKLGKGSKNVLFIGSHHGREWLTTNLLMEMIEVYSEAYHTKENLFGFDTSILDNVSIWFVPMLNPDGVTIQQQGADGFPLSYKEILLEMNENDLDFKKWKANGVGIDLNRQYPAGWDEITGDSPHVSYHYYKGSRPLEAEEVRALVRFTYEIDPLIAVAYHSSGRVLYWYYNNRPHLVERDKRIAEKFSKMTGYELEDPPENAVGGGYTDWFISEFKRPAFTAEISFNVTETNPPLYVFSEEWRRNKAIGLMIASEATKIN
;
A
#
# COMPACT_ATOMS: atom_id res chain seq x y z
N MET A 1 -45.13 -0.51 -62.24
CA MET A 1 -45.00 -0.40 -60.77
C MET A 1 -43.54 -0.58 -60.40
N SER A 2 -42.83 0.53 -60.16
CA SER A 2 -41.41 0.53 -59.84
C SER A 2 -41.26 0.45 -58.32
N ARG A 3 -40.61 -0.57 -57.80
CA ARG A 3 -40.31 -0.71 -56.35
C ARG A 3 -39.00 -0.01 -56.05
N ILE A 4 -39.08 1.07 -55.27
CA ILE A 4 -37.92 1.78 -54.70
C ILE A 4 -37.50 1.01 -53.45
N TYR A 5 -36.27 0.44 -53.43
CA TYR A 5 -35.65 -0.14 -52.23
C TYR A 5 -34.86 0.95 -51.49
N LEU A 6 -35.34 1.30 -50.31
CA LEU A 6 -34.56 2.17 -49.38
C LEU A 6 -33.48 1.32 -48.73
N ILE A 7 -32.21 1.60 -49.00
CA ILE A 7 -31.06 1.01 -48.30
C ILE A 7 -30.75 1.95 -47.12
N THR A 8 -31.06 1.49 -45.93
CA THR A 8 -30.67 2.16 -44.68
C THR A 8 -29.22 1.81 -44.36
N LEU A 9 -28.31 2.75 -44.53
CA LEU A 9 -26.91 2.60 -44.11
C LEU A 9 -26.84 2.83 -42.59
N ALA A 10 -26.61 1.78 -41.83
CA ALA A 10 -26.33 1.89 -40.40
C ALA A 10 -24.84 2.25 -40.22
N PHE A 11 -24.56 3.46 -39.75
CA PHE A 11 -23.23 3.86 -39.30
C PHE A 11 -22.95 3.22 -37.93
N ILE A 12 -22.12 2.19 -37.89
CA ILE A 12 -21.58 1.69 -36.64
C ILE A 12 -20.42 2.60 -36.21
N VAL A 13 -20.69 3.46 -35.23
CA VAL A 13 -19.65 4.25 -34.56
C VAL A 13 -18.92 3.30 -33.63
N LEU A 14 -17.75 2.80 -34.05
CA LEU A 14 -16.80 2.09 -33.21
C LEU A 14 -16.14 3.13 -32.30
N TYR A 15 -16.58 3.20 -31.05
CA TYR A 15 -15.78 3.86 -30.02
C TYR A 15 -14.55 2.99 -29.73
N PRO A 16 -13.33 3.53 -29.84
CA PRO A 16 -12.16 2.78 -29.40
C PRO A 16 -12.29 2.55 -27.89
N THR A 17 -12.48 1.31 -27.50
CA THR A 17 -12.26 0.91 -26.11
C THR A 17 -10.76 0.94 -25.89
N ILE A 18 -10.25 2.01 -25.27
CA ILE A 18 -8.87 2.04 -24.80
C ILE A 18 -8.81 1.05 -23.65
N THR A 19 -8.31 -0.13 -23.95
CA THR A 19 -7.91 -1.09 -22.94
C THR A 19 -6.52 -0.67 -22.47
N PHE A 20 -6.43 -0.04 -21.30
CA PHE A 20 -5.18 0.08 -20.58
C PHE A 20 -4.74 -1.35 -20.25
N SER A 21 -3.84 -1.89 -21.03
CA SER A 21 -3.17 -3.14 -20.69
C SER A 21 -1.90 -2.76 -19.94
N ALA A 22 -1.83 -3.11 -18.67
CA ALA A 22 -0.58 -3.06 -17.95
C ALA A 22 0.41 -3.97 -18.70
N GLU A 23 1.49 -3.37 -19.25
CA GLU A 23 2.46 -4.11 -20.07
C GLU A 23 3.61 -4.65 -19.24
N ILE A 24 3.88 -4.06 -18.07
CA ILE A 24 5.05 -4.33 -17.22
C ILE A 24 4.62 -5.07 -15.95
N VAL A 25 3.65 -4.53 -15.23
CA VAL A 25 3.16 -5.10 -13.98
C VAL A 25 2.16 -6.23 -14.27
N ASN A 26 2.46 -7.44 -13.78
CA ASN A 26 1.48 -8.52 -13.75
C ASN A 26 0.96 -8.74 -12.32
N PRO A 27 -0.15 -8.11 -11.92
CA PRO A 27 -0.64 -8.19 -10.55
C PRO A 27 -1.37 -9.52 -10.25
N GLN A 28 -1.54 -10.40 -11.23
CA GLN A 28 -2.23 -11.69 -11.12
C GLN A 28 -1.27 -12.84 -10.76
N GLN A 29 -0.15 -12.54 -10.12
CA GLN A 29 0.84 -13.53 -9.69
C GLN A 29 1.32 -13.26 -8.27
N VAL A 30 2.04 -14.21 -7.67
CA VAL A 30 2.84 -13.96 -6.47
C VAL A 30 3.89 -12.92 -6.84
N TYR A 31 3.84 -11.77 -6.20
CA TYR A 31 4.70 -10.64 -6.55
C TYR A 31 5.88 -10.59 -5.60
N THR A 32 7.03 -11.04 -6.07
CA THR A 32 8.25 -11.13 -5.28
C THR A 32 8.97 -9.79 -5.19
N TYR A 33 9.91 -9.68 -4.26
CA TYR A 33 10.79 -8.51 -4.17
C TYR A 33 11.58 -8.28 -5.47
N GLU A 34 12.08 -9.35 -6.08
CA GLU A 34 12.84 -9.31 -7.32
C GLU A 34 11.97 -8.85 -8.51
N GLU A 35 10.72 -9.31 -8.58
CA GLU A 35 9.78 -8.85 -9.60
C GLU A 35 9.43 -7.38 -9.41
N MET A 36 9.16 -6.96 -8.18
CA MET A 36 8.87 -5.55 -7.88
C MET A 36 10.05 -4.64 -8.29
N THR A 37 11.26 -4.99 -7.93
CA THR A 37 12.45 -4.16 -8.25
C THR A 37 12.73 -4.10 -9.74
N ARG A 38 12.56 -5.22 -10.46
CA ARG A 38 12.65 -5.28 -11.91
C ARG A 38 11.61 -4.37 -12.57
N ASP A 39 10.36 -4.51 -12.18
CA ASP A 39 9.25 -3.79 -12.79
C ASP A 39 9.31 -2.29 -12.50
N LEU A 40 9.75 -1.88 -11.29
CA LEU A 40 10.03 -0.48 -10.99
C LEU A 40 11.11 0.12 -11.89
N SER A 41 12.14 -0.66 -12.21
CA SER A 41 13.21 -0.21 -13.13
C SER A 41 12.67 -0.02 -14.55
N LEU A 42 11.83 -0.95 -15.02
CA LEU A 42 11.18 -0.86 -16.33
C LEU A 42 10.17 0.29 -16.41
N LEU A 43 9.38 0.50 -15.37
CA LEU A 43 8.45 1.61 -15.28
C LEU A 43 9.18 2.96 -15.29
N LYS A 44 10.30 3.08 -14.56
CA LYS A 44 11.13 4.28 -14.57
C LYS A 44 11.74 4.55 -15.95
N GLU A 45 12.13 3.50 -16.67
CA GLU A 45 12.62 3.62 -18.05
C GLU A 45 11.51 4.06 -19.02
N LYS A 46 10.28 3.52 -18.85
CA LYS A 46 9.12 3.83 -19.69
C LYS A 46 8.57 5.24 -19.44
N TYR A 47 8.57 5.70 -18.15
CA TYR A 47 7.99 6.98 -17.73
C TYR A 47 9.01 7.87 -17.00
N PRO A 48 10.13 8.26 -17.65
CA PRO A 48 11.24 8.96 -16.98
C PRO A 48 10.90 10.35 -16.47
N GLU A 49 9.88 11.00 -17.06
CA GLU A 49 9.43 12.35 -16.70
C GLU A 49 8.33 12.36 -15.62
N GLU A 50 7.61 11.26 -15.46
CA GLU A 50 6.49 11.09 -14.55
C GLU A 50 6.89 10.44 -13.23
N LEU A 51 7.91 9.54 -13.29
CA LEU A 51 8.35 8.72 -12.17
C LEU A 51 9.77 9.05 -11.71
N GLU A 52 9.93 9.12 -10.41
CA GLU A 52 11.21 9.04 -9.72
C GLU A 52 11.22 7.79 -8.83
N VAL A 53 12.29 6.99 -8.89
CA VAL A 53 12.47 5.81 -8.05
C VAL A 53 13.71 6.00 -7.21
N ILE A 54 13.56 5.92 -5.89
CA ILE A 54 14.64 6.05 -4.90
C ILE A 54 14.58 4.88 -3.93
N SER A 55 15.64 4.70 -3.14
CA SER A 55 15.61 3.83 -1.95
C SER A 55 15.58 4.72 -0.70
N ILE A 56 14.65 4.46 0.22
CA ILE A 56 14.58 5.20 1.50
C ILE A 56 15.44 4.55 2.61
N GLY A 57 15.96 3.38 2.35
CA GLY A 57 16.80 2.61 3.28
C GLY A 57 16.90 1.16 2.85
N SER A 58 17.44 0.34 3.74
CA SER A 58 17.54 -1.11 3.55
C SER A 58 17.17 -1.86 4.81
N THR A 59 16.76 -3.12 4.63
CA THR A 59 16.45 -4.03 5.73
C THR A 59 17.71 -4.58 6.38
N THR A 60 17.54 -5.30 7.47
CA THR A 60 18.66 -6.00 8.16
C THR A 60 19.40 -6.97 7.24
N PHE A 61 18.72 -7.58 6.26
CA PHE A 61 19.35 -8.51 5.31
C PHE A 61 19.76 -7.84 3.98
N GLY A 62 19.79 -6.50 3.96
CA GLY A 62 20.37 -5.73 2.86
C GLY A 62 19.46 -5.57 1.64
N ARG A 63 18.16 -5.88 1.75
CA ARG A 63 17.19 -5.53 0.69
C ARG A 63 16.85 -4.05 0.79
N ASP A 64 16.96 -3.34 -0.33
CA ASP A 64 16.52 -1.96 -0.41
C ASP A 64 15.00 -1.83 -0.19
N ILE A 65 14.57 -0.64 0.24
CA ILE A 65 13.15 -0.27 0.34
C ILE A 65 12.85 0.73 -0.78
N PRO A 66 12.51 0.24 -1.98
CA PRO A 66 12.22 1.10 -3.11
C PRO A 66 10.97 1.93 -2.88
N THR A 67 11.05 3.18 -3.28
CA THR A 67 9.97 4.17 -3.14
C THR A 67 9.84 4.94 -4.43
N VAL A 68 8.59 5.14 -4.86
CA VAL A 68 8.26 5.76 -6.13
C VAL A 68 7.52 7.06 -5.89
N LYS A 69 7.98 8.12 -6.54
CA LYS A 69 7.23 9.37 -6.70
C LYS A 69 6.58 9.40 -8.07
N LEU A 70 5.28 9.61 -8.12
CA LEU A 70 4.52 9.88 -9.32
C LEU A 70 3.98 11.32 -9.27
N GLY A 71 4.27 12.09 -10.32
CA GLY A 71 3.83 13.47 -10.44
C GLY A 71 4.90 14.50 -10.10
N LYS A 72 4.57 15.78 -10.36
CA LYS A 72 5.51 16.92 -10.27
C LYS A 72 5.11 17.94 -9.20
N GLY A 73 3.99 17.68 -8.52
CA GLY A 73 3.44 18.59 -7.53
C GLY A 73 4.29 18.74 -6.27
N SER A 74 4.15 19.88 -5.60
CA SER A 74 4.81 20.14 -4.33
C SER A 74 4.05 19.64 -3.11
N LYS A 75 2.76 19.35 -3.25
CA LYS A 75 1.95 18.70 -2.20
C LYS A 75 2.16 17.19 -2.30
N ASN A 76 2.39 16.52 -1.18
CA ASN A 76 2.66 15.09 -1.16
C ASN A 76 1.54 14.31 -0.50
N VAL A 77 1.28 13.10 -1.00
CA VAL A 77 0.50 12.05 -0.33
C VAL A 77 1.31 10.76 -0.35
N LEU A 78 1.12 9.89 0.64
CA LEU A 78 1.94 8.69 0.81
C LEU A 78 1.07 7.43 0.89
N PHE A 79 1.43 6.43 0.08
CA PHE A 79 0.83 5.11 0.07
C PHE A 79 1.86 4.05 0.45
N ILE A 80 1.50 3.15 1.37
CA ILE A 80 2.41 2.14 1.90
C ILE A 80 1.74 0.77 1.79
N GLY A 81 2.45 -0.20 1.24
CA GLY A 81 2.05 -1.60 1.18
C GLY A 81 2.99 -2.49 1.99
N SER A 82 2.54 -3.68 2.29
CA SER A 82 3.31 -4.77 2.90
C SER A 82 4.13 -4.37 4.13
N HIS A 83 3.48 -3.73 5.10
CA HIS A 83 4.04 -3.67 6.46
C HIS A 83 4.28 -5.07 7.02
N HIS A 84 3.40 -6.01 6.66
CA HIS A 84 3.45 -7.39 7.10
C HIS A 84 3.77 -8.33 5.94
N GLY A 85 4.59 -9.35 6.21
CA GLY A 85 5.06 -10.28 5.19
C GLY A 85 3.95 -11.01 4.46
N ARG A 86 2.91 -11.47 5.17
CA ARG A 86 1.75 -12.19 4.59
C ARG A 86 0.77 -11.32 3.81
N GLU A 87 0.94 -10.00 3.82
CA GLU A 87 0.02 -9.05 3.21
C GLU A 87 0.52 -8.50 1.86
N TRP A 88 1.37 -9.27 1.17
CA TRP A 88 2.03 -8.87 -0.07
C TRP A 88 1.08 -8.55 -1.25
N LEU A 89 -0.20 -8.95 -1.19
CA LEU A 89 -1.19 -8.54 -2.20
C LEU A 89 -1.37 -7.01 -2.25
N THR A 90 -1.03 -6.30 -1.17
CA THR A 90 -0.99 -4.84 -1.13
C THR A 90 0.11 -4.26 -2.02
N THR A 91 1.24 -4.97 -2.17
CA THR A 91 2.28 -4.62 -3.15
C THR A 91 1.74 -4.72 -4.58
N ASN A 92 1.04 -5.82 -4.93
CA ASN A 92 0.42 -5.97 -6.24
C ASN A 92 -0.52 -4.78 -6.55
N LEU A 93 -1.32 -4.37 -5.56
CA LEU A 93 -2.25 -3.26 -5.70
C LEU A 93 -1.54 -1.94 -5.97
N LEU A 94 -0.48 -1.63 -5.21
CA LEU A 94 0.27 -0.38 -5.39
C LEU A 94 1.07 -0.37 -6.69
N MET A 95 1.66 -1.50 -7.10
CA MET A 95 2.39 -1.60 -8.36
C MET A 95 1.47 -1.38 -9.57
N GLU A 96 0.27 -1.96 -9.55
CA GLU A 96 -0.75 -1.72 -10.57
C GLU A 96 -1.20 -0.24 -10.59
N MET A 97 -1.37 0.39 -9.42
CA MET A 97 -1.65 1.83 -9.36
C MET A 97 -0.53 2.66 -9.99
N ILE A 98 0.73 2.34 -9.70
CA ILE A 98 1.89 3.06 -10.25
C ILE A 98 1.86 3.00 -11.78
N GLU A 99 1.70 1.81 -12.38
CA GLU A 99 1.71 1.68 -13.85
C GLU A 99 0.52 2.40 -14.48
N VAL A 100 -0.70 2.09 -14.03
CA VAL A 100 -1.93 2.62 -14.65
C VAL A 100 -2.03 4.15 -14.50
N TYR A 101 -1.60 4.70 -13.37
CA TYR A 101 -1.60 6.16 -13.18
C TYR A 101 -0.50 6.84 -13.99
N SER A 102 0.67 6.21 -14.13
CA SER A 102 1.77 6.75 -14.93
C SER A 102 1.40 6.84 -16.40
N GLU A 103 0.79 5.77 -16.94
CA GLU A 103 0.30 5.76 -18.33
C GLU A 103 -0.70 6.88 -18.58
N ALA A 104 -1.73 7.00 -17.73
CA ALA A 104 -2.76 8.01 -17.89
C ALA A 104 -2.23 9.45 -17.72
N TYR A 105 -1.26 9.66 -16.82
CA TYR A 105 -0.61 10.96 -16.64
C TYR A 105 0.28 11.31 -17.84
N HIS A 106 1.03 10.33 -18.37
CA HIS A 106 1.86 10.48 -19.56
C HIS A 106 1.02 10.85 -20.79
N THR A 107 -0.09 10.15 -20.99
CA THR A 107 -1.02 10.39 -22.13
C THR A 107 -1.95 11.58 -21.91
N LYS A 108 -1.95 12.18 -20.70
CA LYS A 108 -2.83 13.29 -20.29
C LYS A 108 -4.31 12.95 -20.40
N GLU A 109 -4.65 11.72 -20.08
CA GLU A 109 -6.03 11.24 -20.12
C GLU A 109 -6.69 11.30 -18.75
N ASN A 110 -8.00 11.48 -18.74
CA ASN A 110 -8.80 11.31 -17.52
C ASN A 110 -8.83 9.84 -17.12
N LEU A 111 -8.63 9.58 -15.84
CA LEU A 111 -8.61 8.23 -15.31
C LEU A 111 -9.60 8.07 -14.14
N PHE A 112 -10.48 7.09 -14.22
CA PHE A 112 -11.46 6.76 -13.17
C PHE A 112 -12.31 7.95 -12.69
N GLY A 113 -12.56 8.93 -13.59
CA GLY A 113 -13.33 10.13 -13.29
C GLY A 113 -12.51 11.29 -12.70
N PHE A 114 -11.19 11.20 -12.71
CA PHE A 114 -10.26 12.25 -12.31
C PHE A 114 -9.45 12.76 -13.49
N ASP A 115 -9.20 14.05 -13.50
CA ASP A 115 -8.22 14.68 -14.40
C ASP A 115 -6.82 14.41 -13.83
N THR A 116 -5.98 13.71 -14.62
CA THR A 116 -4.63 13.34 -14.20
C THR A 116 -3.67 14.54 -14.10
N SER A 117 -4.03 15.71 -14.65
CA SER A 117 -3.29 16.96 -14.43
C SER A 117 -3.21 17.38 -12.96
N ILE A 118 -4.00 16.77 -12.08
CA ILE A 118 -3.85 16.93 -10.63
C ILE A 118 -2.43 16.59 -10.16
N LEU A 119 -1.74 15.68 -10.86
CA LEU A 119 -0.37 15.26 -10.56
C LEU A 119 0.68 16.35 -10.88
N ASP A 120 0.29 17.43 -11.55
CA ASP A 120 1.12 18.64 -11.65
C ASP A 120 1.18 19.44 -10.33
N ASN A 121 0.18 19.25 -9.45
CA ASN A 121 0.06 19.95 -8.17
C ASN A 121 0.32 19.06 -6.96
N VAL A 122 0.08 17.74 -7.08
CA VAL A 122 0.24 16.75 -6.02
C VAL A 122 1.14 15.63 -6.52
N SER A 123 2.14 15.24 -5.75
CA SER A 123 2.92 14.03 -5.97
C SER A 123 2.38 12.91 -5.10
N ILE A 124 2.16 11.74 -5.70
CA ILE A 124 1.82 10.52 -4.99
C ILE A 124 3.11 9.73 -4.77
N TRP A 125 3.47 9.53 -3.51
CA TRP A 125 4.56 8.66 -3.13
C TRP A 125 4.05 7.27 -2.78
N PHE A 126 4.72 6.24 -3.29
CA PHE A 126 4.41 4.84 -3.02
C PHE A 126 5.63 4.15 -2.40
N VAL A 127 5.41 3.45 -1.30
CA VAL A 127 6.32 2.44 -0.74
C VAL A 127 5.65 1.09 -0.95
N PRO A 128 5.83 0.43 -2.12
CA PRO A 128 5.02 -0.74 -2.47
C PRO A 128 5.23 -1.93 -1.54
N MET A 129 6.45 -2.09 -1.01
CA MET A 129 6.83 -3.20 -0.13
C MET A 129 7.76 -2.67 0.97
N LEU A 130 7.18 -2.29 2.11
CA LEU A 130 7.96 -1.79 3.25
C LEU A 130 8.79 -2.89 3.91
N ASN A 131 8.29 -4.12 3.89
CA ASN A 131 8.87 -5.30 4.58
C ASN A 131 9.34 -6.38 3.60
N PRO A 132 10.36 -6.11 2.77
CA PRO A 132 10.77 -7.07 1.76
C PRO A 132 11.35 -8.37 2.35
N ASP A 133 11.99 -8.32 3.52
CA ASP A 133 12.46 -9.53 4.21
C ASP A 133 11.29 -10.40 4.67
N GLY A 134 10.28 -9.81 5.32
CA GLY A 134 9.09 -10.53 5.77
C GLY A 134 8.29 -11.14 4.61
N VAL A 135 8.14 -10.41 3.50
CA VAL A 135 7.50 -10.92 2.28
C VAL A 135 8.29 -12.09 1.70
N THR A 136 9.62 -11.98 1.62
CA THR A 136 10.49 -13.08 1.14
C THR A 136 10.35 -14.33 2.02
N ILE A 137 10.33 -14.18 3.36
CA ILE A 137 10.12 -15.32 4.28
C ILE A 137 8.76 -15.95 4.03
N GLN A 138 7.71 -15.17 3.92
CA GLN A 138 6.36 -15.68 3.72
C GLN A 138 6.21 -16.46 2.41
N GLN A 139 6.86 -15.98 1.33
CA GLN A 139 6.75 -16.57 -0.01
C GLN A 139 7.71 -17.74 -0.25
N GLN A 140 8.92 -17.68 0.29
CA GLN A 140 10.03 -18.58 -0.02
C GLN A 140 10.52 -19.38 1.20
N GLY A 141 9.97 -19.08 2.39
CA GLY A 141 10.48 -19.68 3.63
C GLY A 141 11.89 -19.19 3.97
N ALA A 142 12.65 -20.05 4.63
CA ALA A 142 14.01 -19.74 5.04
C ALA A 142 15.05 -19.77 3.90
N ASP A 143 14.68 -20.17 2.68
CA ASP A 143 15.64 -20.34 1.57
C ASP A 143 16.21 -19.03 1.02
N GLY A 144 15.49 -17.92 1.20
CA GLY A 144 15.94 -16.56 0.84
C GLY A 144 16.97 -15.95 1.82
N PHE A 145 17.47 -16.72 2.83
CA PHE A 145 18.29 -16.20 3.92
C PHE A 145 19.57 -17.02 4.12
N PRO A 146 20.61 -16.45 4.80
CA PRO A 146 21.84 -17.18 5.09
C PRO A 146 21.59 -18.48 5.83
N LEU A 147 22.35 -19.53 5.52
CA LEU A 147 22.18 -20.85 6.12
C LEU A 147 22.24 -20.81 7.64
N SER A 148 23.12 -19.95 8.21
CA SER A 148 23.24 -19.75 9.66
C SER A 148 22.02 -19.11 10.33
N TYR A 149 21.09 -18.56 9.53
CA TYR A 149 19.89 -17.89 10.05
C TYR A 149 18.62 -18.74 9.92
N LYS A 150 18.69 -19.84 9.17
CA LYS A 150 17.51 -20.70 8.91
C LYS A 150 16.93 -21.31 10.19
N GLU A 151 17.78 -21.75 11.12
CA GLU A 151 17.33 -22.30 12.40
C GLU A 151 16.62 -21.23 13.24
N ILE A 152 17.14 -20.00 13.24
CA ILE A 152 16.53 -18.86 13.95
C ILE A 152 15.14 -18.53 13.36
N LEU A 153 15.01 -18.52 12.03
CA LEU A 153 13.71 -18.30 11.36
C LEU A 153 12.72 -19.41 11.73
N LEU A 154 13.18 -20.65 11.78
CA LEU A 154 12.35 -21.79 12.12
C LEU A 154 11.89 -21.71 13.60
N GLU A 155 12.79 -21.34 14.52
CA GLU A 155 12.44 -21.12 15.93
C GLU A 155 11.40 -20.01 16.09
N MET A 156 11.60 -18.85 15.42
CA MET A 156 10.63 -17.75 15.42
C MET A 156 9.28 -18.16 14.81
N ASN A 157 9.25 -19.14 13.90
CA ASN A 157 8.05 -19.72 13.29
C ASN A 157 7.51 -20.94 14.09
N GLU A 158 7.83 -21.03 15.37
CA GLU A 158 7.36 -22.12 16.27
C GLU A 158 7.73 -23.53 15.77
N ASN A 159 8.83 -23.66 15.03
CA ASN A 159 9.29 -24.87 14.35
C ASN A 159 8.34 -25.38 13.26
N ASP A 160 7.40 -24.57 12.79
CA ASP A 160 6.60 -24.87 11.61
C ASP A 160 7.41 -24.58 10.34
N LEU A 161 7.41 -25.52 9.40
CA LEU A 161 8.06 -25.38 8.09
C LEU A 161 7.23 -24.57 7.11
N ASP A 162 5.95 -24.32 7.41
CA ASP A 162 5.07 -23.47 6.60
C ASP A 162 5.09 -22.02 7.10
N PHE A 163 5.77 -21.15 6.37
CA PHE A 163 5.91 -19.72 6.68
C PHE A 163 4.74 -18.85 6.19
N LYS A 164 3.63 -19.42 5.73
CA LYS A 164 2.51 -18.63 5.19
C LYS A 164 1.88 -17.65 6.16
N LYS A 165 2.03 -17.90 7.47
CA LYS A 165 1.54 -17.01 8.53
C LYS A 165 2.49 -15.85 8.85
N TRP A 166 3.68 -15.83 8.27
CA TRP A 166 4.73 -14.87 8.62
C TRP A 166 4.27 -13.43 8.42
N LYS A 167 4.19 -12.68 9.51
CA LYS A 167 3.75 -11.29 9.57
C LYS A 167 4.91 -10.32 9.81
N ALA A 168 5.84 -10.69 10.68
CA ALA A 168 6.97 -9.88 11.14
C ALA A 168 7.96 -9.54 10.02
N ASN A 169 8.94 -8.70 10.33
CA ASN A 169 10.10 -8.50 9.46
C ASN A 169 11.12 -9.66 9.55
N GLY A 170 12.27 -9.51 8.89
CA GLY A 170 13.32 -10.54 8.86
C GLY A 170 13.90 -10.93 10.21
N VAL A 171 13.76 -10.10 11.23
CA VAL A 171 14.27 -10.34 12.59
C VAL A 171 13.16 -10.57 13.63
N GLY A 172 11.94 -10.85 13.18
CA GLY A 172 10.83 -11.24 14.04
C GLY A 172 10.14 -10.08 14.76
N ILE A 173 10.21 -8.85 14.22
CA ILE A 173 9.55 -7.65 14.76
C ILE A 173 8.32 -7.32 13.89
N ASP A 174 7.16 -7.10 14.53
CA ASP A 174 5.95 -6.59 13.88
C ASP A 174 6.11 -5.10 13.59
N LEU A 175 6.31 -4.73 12.31
CA LEU A 175 6.57 -3.35 11.91
C LEU A 175 5.43 -2.40 12.25
N ASN A 176 4.18 -2.88 12.25
CA ASN A 176 3.02 -2.06 12.60
C ASN A 176 2.73 -2.05 14.11
N ARG A 177 3.75 -2.33 14.93
CA ARG A 177 3.80 -2.17 16.39
C ARG A 177 5.02 -1.35 16.81
N GLN A 178 5.69 -0.68 15.88
CA GLN A 178 6.99 -0.05 16.10
C GLN A 178 6.97 1.47 16.15
N TYR A 179 5.81 2.10 15.86
CA TYR A 179 5.69 3.56 15.86
C TYR A 179 5.40 4.11 17.28
N PRO A 180 5.88 5.34 17.61
CA PRO A 180 5.85 5.82 19.00
C PRO A 180 4.47 6.11 19.59
N ALA A 181 3.41 6.16 18.78
CA ALA A 181 2.07 6.48 19.26
C ALA A 181 1.49 5.35 20.12
N GLY A 182 1.32 5.58 21.42
CA GLY A 182 0.75 4.59 22.34
C GLY A 182 1.55 3.30 22.49
N TRP A 183 2.85 3.30 22.16
CA TRP A 183 3.67 2.09 22.11
C TRP A 183 3.77 1.35 23.46
N ASP A 184 3.89 2.10 24.56
CA ASP A 184 3.97 1.54 25.91
C ASP A 184 2.63 0.91 26.37
N GLU A 185 1.54 1.30 25.74
CA GLU A 185 0.16 0.87 26.06
C GLU A 185 -0.27 -0.37 25.29
N ILE A 186 0.52 -0.83 24.31
CA ILE A 186 0.19 -2.00 23.49
C ILE A 186 0.09 -3.24 24.38
N THR A 187 -1.03 -3.96 24.23
CA THR A 187 -1.32 -5.21 24.92
C THR A 187 -1.44 -6.37 23.93
N GLY A 188 -1.27 -7.60 24.40
CA GLY A 188 -1.38 -8.81 23.58
C GLY A 188 -0.24 -9.01 22.59
N ASP A 189 0.89 -8.32 22.80
CA ASP A 189 2.11 -8.52 22.01
C ASP A 189 2.82 -9.82 22.42
N SER A 190 3.64 -10.37 21.48
CA SER A 190 4.53 -11.49 21.78
C SER A 190 5.63 -11.03 22.76
N PRO A 191 6.01 -11.83 23.76
CA PRO A 191 7.03 -11.45 24.71
C PRO A 191 8.47 -11.51 24.14
N HIS A 192 8.66 -12.10 22.96
CA HIS A 192 9.95 -12.26 22.30
C HIS A 192 9.79 -12.24 20.78
N VAL A 193 10.89 -12.17 20.06
CA VAL A 193 10.93 -12.24 18.59
C VAL A 193 10.13 -13.43 18.08
N SER A 194 9.28 -13.19 17.10
CA SER A 194 8.31 -14.18 16.62
C SER A 194 7.89 -13.86 15.19
N TYR A 195 7.24 -14.80 14.54
CA TYR A 195 6.64 -14.57 13.23
C TYR A 195 5.50 -13.53 13.25
N HIS A 196 5.01 -13.12 14.44
CA HIS A 196 3.93 -12.15 14.60
C HIS A 196 3.96 -11.44 15.96
N TYR A 197 3.35 -10.23 16.00
CA TYR A 197 2.99 -9.43 17.19
C TYR A 197 4.11 -9.01 18.13
N TYR A 198 5.36 -9.33 17.90
CA TYR A 198 6.44 -8.80 18.74
C TYR A 198 6.69 -7.32 18.43
N LYS A 199 6.43 -6.46 19.41
CA LYS A 199 6.58 -5.00 19.25
C LYS A 199 8.01 -4.48 19.35
N GLY A 200 8.98 -5.35 19.58
CA GLY A 200 10.36 -4.93 19.85
C GLY A 200 10.61 -4.56 21.31
N SER A 201 11.85 -4.20 21.62
CA SER A 201 12.28 -3.74 22.94
C SER A 201 12.03 -2.23 23.16
N ARG A 202 11.85 -1.49 22.07
CA ARG A 202 11.59 -0.05 22.04
C ARG A 202 10.94 0.34 20.71
N PRO A 203 10.23 1.49 20.63
CA PRO A 203 9.77 2.01 19.36
C PRO A 203 10.94 2.38 18.45
N LEU A 204 10.73 2.35 17.13
CA LEU A 204 11.73 2.66 16.11
C LEU A 204 12.98 1.77 16.16
N GLU A 205 12.84 0.51 16.60
CA GLU A 205 13.93 -0.46 16.63
C GLU A 205 14.21 -1.04 15.24
N ALA A 206 13.16 -1.30 14.43
CA ALA A 206 13.28 -1.85 13.09
C ALA A 206 13.85 -0.83 12.09
N GLU A 207 14.77 -1.28 11.22
CA GLU A 207 15.39 -0.44 10.18
C GLU A 207 14.36 0.12 9.22
N GLU A 208 13.41 -0.71 8.80
CA GLU A 208 12.33 -0.38 7.88
C GLU A 208 11.46 0.76 8.43
N VAL A 209 11.15 0.70 9.72
CA VAL A 209 10.34 1.73 10.39
C VAL A 209 11.11 3.03 10.52
N ARG A 210 12.40 2.98 10.89
CA ARG A 210 13.24 4.18 10.94
C ARG A 210 13.36 4.84 9.56
N ALA A 211 13.51 4.02 8.51
CA ALA A 211 13.58 4.51 7.15
C ALA A 211 12.28 5.23 6.74
N LEU A 212 11.13 4.60 6.98
CA LEU A 212 9.83 5.17 6.65
C LEU A 212 9.52 6.43 7.46
N VAL A 213 9.80 6.44 8.76
CA VAL A 213 9.59 7.62 9.62
C VAL A 213 10.42 8.79 9.15
N ARG A 214 11.72 8.61 8.91
CA ARG A 214 12.59 9.65 8.36
C ARG A 214 12.06 10.18 7.03
N PHE A 215 11.70 9.29 6.12
CA PHE A 215 11.15 9.64 4.82
C PHE A 215 9.81 10.38 4.94
N THR A 216 8.93 9.98 5.86
CA THR A 216 7.66 10.68 6.09
C THR A 216 7.88 12.12 6.53
N TYR A 217 8.86 12.38 7.42
CA TYR A 217 9.23 13.76 7.78
C TYR A 217 9.82 14.54 6.59
N GLU A 218 10.62 13.89 5.76
CA GLU A 218 11.26 14.52 4.59
C GLU A 218 10.26 15.02 3.57
N ILE A 219 9.26 14.18 3.22
CA ILE A 219 8.26 14.54 2.21
C ILE A 219 7.05 15.29 2.78
N ASP A 220 6.88 15.33 4.09
CA ASP A 220 5.80 16.02 4.82
C ASP A 220 4.39 15.80 4.20
N PRO A 221 3.89 14.56 4.07
CA PRO A 221 2.70 14.27 3.30
C PRO A 221 1.43 14.81 3.96
N LEU A 222 0.49 15.30 3.15
CA LEU A 222 -0.79 15.84 3.64
C LEU A 222 -1.78 14.75 4.02
N ILE A 223 -1.68 13.58 3.41
CA ILE A 223 -2.52 12.41 3.70
C ILE A 223 -1.65 11.17 3.53
N ALA A 224 -1.83 10.17 4.40
CA ALA A 224 -1.19 8.87 4.29
C ALA A 224 -2.21 7.73 4.23
N VAL A 225 -1.89 6.67 3.47
CA VAL A 225 -2.68 5.45 3.39
C VAL A 225 -1.76 4.25 3.56
N ALA A 226 -1.97 3.45 4.59
CA ALA A 226 -1.32 2.16 4.79
C ALA A 226 -2.28 1.04 4.38
N TYR A 227 -1.93 0.30 3.34
CA TYR A 227 -2.68 -0.87 2.92
C TYR A 227 -2.24 -2.10 3.69
N HIS A 228 -3.21 -2.78 4.25
CA HIS A 228 -3.11 -4.04 4.99
C HIS A 228 -4.09 -5.08 4.44
N SER A 229 -4.11 -6.26 5.02
CA SER A 229 -5.13 -7.26 4.83
C SER A 229 -5.34 -8.05 6.13
N SER A 230 -6.58 -8.35 6.51
CA SER A 230 -7.77 -8.41 5.67
C SER A 230 -9.04 -8.04 6.46
N GLY A 231 -10.15 -7.79 5.73
CA GLY A 231 -11.45 -7.56 6.37
C GLY A 231 -12.38 -6.63 5.58
N ARG A 232 -11.88 -5.87 4.58
CA ARG A 232 -12.60 -4.80 3.87
C ARG A 232 -13.11 -3.72 4.83
N VAL A 233 -12.24 -3.37 5.79
CA VAL A 233 -12.50 -2.30 6.76
C VAL A 233 -11.53 -1.15 6.54
N LEU A 234 -11.90 0.03 7.03
CA LEU A 234 -11.10 1.24 6.96
C LEU A 234 -11.02 1.87 8.35
N TYR A 235 -9.83 1.87 8.93
CA TYR A 235 -9.54 2.59 10.17
C TYR A 235 -9.03 3.98 9.84
N TRP A 236 -9.53 5.00 10.51
CA TRP A 236 -9.26 6.40 10.18
C TRP A 236 -9.07 7.30 11.41
N TYR A 237 -9.38 6.80 12.61
CA TYR A 237 -9.39 7.59 13.83
C TYR A 237 -8.37 7.06 14.83
N TYR A 238 -7.57 7.97 15.34
CA TYR A 238 -6.69 7.74 16.49
C TYR A 238 -6.47 9.05 17.24
N ASN A 239 -7.25 9.31 18.30
CA ASN A 239 -7.12 10.53 19.13
C ASN A 239 -7.04 11.83 18.30
N ASN A 240 -7.76 11.91 17.18
CA ASN A 240 -7.78 13.09 16.32
C ASN A 240 -8.21 14.32 17.10
N ARG A 241 -7.57 15.47 16.85
CA ARG A 241 -7.99 16.72 17.49
C ARG A 241 -9.44 17.03 17.15
N PRO A 242 -10.29 17.46 18.13
CA PRO A 242 -11.73 17.64 17.91
C PRO A 242 -12.11 18.47 16.69
N HIS A 243 -11.37 19.55 16.40
CA HIS A 243 -11.63 20.42 15.24
C HIS A 243 -11.18 19.84 13.89
N LEU A 244 -10.48 18.71 13.87
CA LEU A 244 -10.03 18.00 12.65
C LEU A 244 -10.84 16.75 12.35
N VAL A 245 -11.58 16.23 13.32
CA VAL A 245 -12.37 14.99 13.20
C VAL A 245 -13.30 15.02 12.00
N GLU A 246 -14.03 16.12 11.78
CA GLU A 246 -14.99 16.23 10.68
C GLU A 246 -14.30 16.21 9.31
N ARG A 247 -13.14 16.86 9.18
CA ARG A 247 -12.33 16.79 7.97
C ARG A 247 -11.91 15.36 7.65
N ASP A 248 -11.34 14.68 8.65
CA ASP A 248 -10.76 13.34 8.48
C ASP A 248 -11.88 12.32 8.22
N LYS A 249 -13.00 12.42 8.95
CA LYS A 249 -14.18 11.59 8.74
C LYS A 249 -14.77 11.72 7.35
N ARG A 250 -14.90 12.95 6.84
CA ARG A 250 -15.42 13.21 5.49
C ARG A 250 -14.57 12.51 4.41
N ILE A 251 -13.25 12.50 4.56
CA ILE A 251 -12.36 11.80 3.63
C ILE A 251 -12.50 10.28 3.79
N ALA A 252 -12.58 9.79 5.04
CA ALA A 252 -12.83 8.38 5.33
C ALA A 252 -14.14 7.88 4.72
N GLU A 253 -15.24 8.63 4.88
CA GLU A 253 -16.55 8.30 4.30
C GLU A 253 -16.51 8.26 2.77
N LYS A 254 -15.74 9.16 2.14
CA LYS A 254 -15.54 9.14 0.70
C LYS A 254 -14.75 7.91 0.26
N PHE A 255 -13.69 7.56 0.97
CA PHE A 255 -12.90 6.35 0.74
C PHE A 255 -13.79 5.10 0.89
N SER A 256 -14.49 4.98 2.02
CA SER A 256 -15.43 3.89 2.30
C SER A 256 -16.49 3.74 1.19
N LYS A 257 -17.11 4.83 0.76
CA LYS A 257 -18.10 4.83 -0.31
C LYS A 257 -17.54 4.33 -1.64
N MET A 258 -16.29 4.67 -1.97
CA MET A 258 -15.67 4.27 -3.24
C MET A 258 -15.25 2.81 -3.24
N THR A 259 -14.74 2.31 -2.11
CA THR A 259 -14.26 0.93 -1.99
C THR A 259 -15.34 -0.05 -1.53
N GLY A 260 -16.35 0.44 -0.81
CA GLY A 260 -17.30 -0.39 -0.09
C GLY A 260 -16.69 -1.01 1.17
N TYR A 261 -15.60 -0.43 1.71
CA TYR A 261 -15.01 -0.84 2.99
C TYR A 261 -15.77 -0.20 4.14
N GLU A 262 -16.03 -0.96 5.19
CA GLU A 262 -16.73 -0.47 6.37
C GLU A 262 -15.81 0.42 7.22
N LEU A 263 -16.35 1.52 7.76
CA LEU A 263 -15.64 2.32 8.75
C LEU A 263 -15.79 1.65 10.11
N GLU A 264 -14.68 1.21 10.67
CA GLU A 264 -14.66 0.53 11.97
C GLU A 264 -13.62 1.16 12.91
N ASP A 265 -13.81 0.94 14.18
CA ASP A 265 -12.79 1.16 15.20
C ASP A 265 -11.88 -0.08 15.27
N PRO A 266 -10.56 0.09 15.36
CA PRO A 266 -9.67 -1.05 15.49
C PRO A 266 -9.93 -1.80 16.81
N PRO A 267 -9.73 -3.12 16.86
CA PRO A 267 -9.81 -3.87 18.11
C PRO A 267 -8.74 -3.36 19.09
N GLU A 268 -9.02 -3.44 20.40
CA GLU A 268 -8.18 -2.84 21.46
C GLU A 268 -6.69 -3.27 21.37
N ASN A 269 -6.42 -4.53 21.00
CA ASN A 269 -5.06 -5.05 20.83
C ASN A 269 -4.38 -4.61 19.51
N ALA A 270 -5.07 -3.84 18.67
CA ALA A 270 -4.53 -3.26 17.44
C ALA A 270 -4.42 -1.73 17.50
N VAL A 271 -4.70 -1.13 18.65
CA VAL A 271 -4.56 0.31 18.89
C VAL A 271 -3.17 0.62 19.42
N GLY A 272 -2.53 1.62 18.83
CA GLY A 272 -1.19 2.06 19.20
C GLY A 272 -0.07 1.29 18.48
N GLY A 273 1.08 1.95 18.35
CA GLY A 273 2.26 1.42 17.68
C GLY A 273 2.13 1.27 16.17
N GLY A 274 0.99 1.60 15.57
CA GLY A 274 0.77 1.57 14.14
C GLY A 274 1.23 2.85 13.42
N TYR A 275 1.53 2.73 12.13
CA TYR A 275 1.94 3.86 11.29
C TYR A 275 0.88 4.97 11.26
N THR A 276 -0.38 4.61 11.01
CA THR A 276 -1.48 5.58 10.90
C THR A 276 -1.75 6.28 12.22
N ASP A 277 -1.69 5.59 13.35
CA ASP A 277 -1.83 6.15 14.68
C ASP A 277 -0.75 7.20 14.95
N TRP A 278 0.49 6.85 14.64
CA TRP A 278 1.63 7.77 14.75
C TRP A 278 1.46 8.97 13.82
N PHE A 279 1.12 8.75 12.55
CA PHE A 279 0.96 9.83 11.58
C PHE A 279 -0.13 10.83 12.02
N ILE A 280 -1.30 10.34 12.42
CA ILE A 280 -2.39 11.20 12.93
C ILE A 280 -1.92 11.97 14.16
N SER A 281 -1.24 11.30 15.10
CA SER A 281 -0.77 11.91 16.34
C SER A 281 0.31 12.95 16.12
N GLU A 282 1.22 12.73 15.18
CA GLU A 282 2.39 13.58 14.91
C GLU A 282 2.02 14.75 14.00
N PHE A 283 1.50 14.45 12.80
CA PHE A 283 1.24 15.46 11.78
C PHE A 283 -0.11 16.18 11.93
N LYS A 284 -1.04 15.64 12.72
CA LYS A 284 -2.42 16.17 12.83
C LYS A 284 -3.12 16.22 11.47
N ARG A 285 -2.83 15.27 10.64
CA ARG A 285 -3.34 15.10 9.27
C ARG A 285 -4.04 13.75 9.12
N PRO A 286 -4.93 13.61 8.11
CA PRO A 286 -5.66 12.35 7.89
C PRO A 286 -4.70 11.21 7.53
N ALA A 287 -4.89 10.06 8.15
CA ALA A 287 -4.30 8.81 7.70
C ALA A 287 -5.31 7.67 7.78
N PHE A 288 -5.12 6.66 6.94
CA PHE A 288 -6.04 5.56 6.78
C PHE A 288 -5.31 4.23 6.77
N THR A 289 -5.79 3.27 7.55
CA THR A 289 -5.44 1.86 7.40
C THR A 289 -6.55 1.18 6.62
N ALA A 290 -6.26 0.71 5.43
CA ALA A 290 -7.22 0.03 4.55
C ALA A 290 -6.92 -1.47 4.49
N GLU A 291 -7.78 -2.28 5.07
CA GLU A 291 -7.69 -3.74 5.09
C GLU A 291 -8.36 -4.31 3.85
N ILE A 292 -7.57 -4.65 2.84
CA ILE A 292 -8.10 -5.22 1.59
C ILE A 292 -8.54 -6.67 1.77
N SER A 293 -9.31 -7.20 0.80
CA SER A 293 -9.83 -8.57 0.79
C SER A 293 -10.92 -8.84 1.84
N PHE A 294 -11.67 -9.89 1.60
CA PHE A 294 -12.48 -10.48 2.68
C PHE A 294 -11.57 -11.03 3.77
N ASN A 295 -12.13 -11.23 4.96
CA ASN A 295 -11.37 -11.74 6.08
C ASN A 295 -10.75 -13.10 5.74
N VAL A 296 -9.42 -13.15 5.74
CA VAL A 296 -8.65 -14.38 5.73
C VAL A 296 -8.06 -14.58 7.12
N THR A 297 -7.86 -15.82 7.50
CA THR A 297 -7.17 -16.13 8.74
C THR A 297 -5.69 -15.66 8.64
N GLU A 298 -4.82 -16.13 9.44
CA GLU A 298 -3.41 -15.69 9.49
C GLU A 298 -2.57 -16.10 8.26
N THR A 299 -3.02 -15.72 7.06
CA THR A 299 -2.32 -16.00 5.79
C THR A 299 -2.49 -14.85 4.80
N ASN A 300 -1.87 -14.95 3.62
CA ASN A 300 -2.09 -14.01 2.53
C ASN A 300 -3.50 -14.17 1.91
N PRO A 301 -4.13 -13.09 1.46
CA PRO A 301 -5.29 -13.17 0.60
C PRO A 301 -4.98 -13.99 -0.67
N PRO A 302 -5.92 -14.81 -1.15
CA PRO A 302 -5.71 -15.57 -2.39
C PRO A 302 -5.69 -14.64 -3.61
N LEU A 303 -4.84 -14.94 -4.58
CA LEU A 303 -4.65 -14.10 -5.78
C LEU A 303 -5.93 -13.81 -6.57
N TYR A 304 -6.89 -14.74 -6.58
CA TYR A 304 -8.14 -14.55 -7.34
C TYR A 304 -8.97 -13.34 -6.85
N VAL A 305 -8.74 -12.83 -5.63
CA VAL A 305 -9.45 -11.65 -5.13
C VAL A 305 -8.91 -10.35 -5.72
N PHE A 306 -7.71 -10.37 -6.31
CA PHE A 306 -7.05 -9.16 -6.80
C PHE A 306 -7.94 -8.32 -7.72
N SER A 307 -8.59 -8.95 -8.70
CA SER A 307 -9.45 -8.23 -9.65
C SER A 307 -10.60 -7.48 -8.98
N GLU A 308 -11.13 -8.00 -7.89
CA GLU A 308 -12.15 -7.32 -7.10
C GLU A 308 -11.55 -6.17 -6.29
N GLU A 309 -10.41 -6.40 -5.63
CA GLU A 309 -9.74 -5.37 -4.84
C GLU A 309 -9.21 -4.24 -5.72
N TRP A 310 -8.73 -4.55 -6.92
CA TRP A 310 -8.40 -3.53 -7.92
C TRP A 310 -9.60 -2.66 -8.27
N ARG A 311 -10.75 -3.27 -8.61
CA ARG A 311 -11.98 -2.50 -8.92
C ARG A 311 -12.39 -1.57 -7.78
N ARG A 312 -12.22 -1.98 -6.54
CA ARG A 312 -12.55 -1.21 -5.35
C ARG A 312 -11.58 -0.04 -5.13
N ASN A 313 -10.29 -0.26 -5.34
CA ASN A 313 -9.23 0.66 -4.93
C ASN A 313 -8.62 1.50 -6.07
N LYS A 314 -8.82 1.12 -7.33
CA LYS A 314 -8.15 1.71 -8.51
C LYS A 314 -8.24 3.24 -8.63
N ALA A 315 -9.19 3.88 -8.00
CA ALA A 315 -9.36 5.34 -8.05
C ALA A 315 -8.90 6.05 -6.75
N ILE A 316 -8.50 5.30 -5.74
CA ILE A 316 -8.23 5.86 -4.40
C ILE A 316 -7.01 6.78 -4.41
N GLY A 317 -5.94 6.45 -5.14
CA GLY A 317 -4.76 7.31 -5.22
C GLY A 317 -5.09 8.71 -5.74
N LEU A 318 -5.86 8.79 -6.84
CA LEU A 318 -6.30 10.06 -7.42
C LEU A 318 -7.32 10.79 -6.53
N MET A 319 -8.19 10.05 -5.86
CA MET A 319 -9.13 10.61 -4.87
C MET A 319 -8.37 11.27 -3.72
N ILE A 320 -7.39 10.60 -3.15
CA ILE A 320 -6.56 11.12 -2.05
C ILE A 320 -5.73 12.33 -2.52
N ALA A 321 -5.15 12.29 -3.72
CA ALA A 321 -4.49 13.44 -4.32
C ALA A 321 -5.47 14.64 -4.44
N SER A 322 -6.70 14.39 -4.88
CA SER A 322 -7.74 15.42 -4.96
C SER A 322 -8.12 16.00 -3.59
N GLU A 323 -8.21 15.19 -2.54
CA GLU A 323 -8.48 15.70 -1.20
C GLU A 323 -7.29 16.48 -0.62
N ALA A 324 -6.05 16.08 -0.93
CA ALA A 324 -4.85 16.79 -0.49
C ALA A 324 -4.78 18.23 -1.03
N THR A 325 -5.35 18.52 -2.22
CA THR A 325 -5.41 19.92 -2.73
C THR A 325 -6.22 20.83 -1.84
N LYS A 326 -7.14 20.31 -1.03
CA LYS A 326 -8.06 21.04 -0.16
C LYS A 326 -7.53 21.20 1.28
N ILE A 327 -6.41 20.55 1.59
CA ILE A 327 -5.71 20.68 2.88
C ILE A 327 -4.70 21.81 2.75
N ASN A 328 -4.79 22.76 3.68
CA ASN A 328 -3.87 23.89 3.79
C ASN A 328 -2.70 23.58 4.72
#